data_41c22741b69d95bd06e255f0c3c921d3
#
_entry.id   41c22741b69d95bd06e255f0c3c921d3
#
_cell.length_a   1.000
_cell.length_b   1.000
_cell.length_c   1.000
_cell.angle_alpha   90.00
_cell.angle_beta   90.00
_cell.angle_gamma   90.00
#
_symmetry.space_group_name_H-M   'P 1'
#
loop_
_entity.id
_entity.type
_entity.pdbx_description
1 polymer ?
#
loop_
_entity_poly.entity_id
_entity_poly.type
_entity_poly.pdbx_seq_one_letter_code
_entity_poly.pdbx_strand_id
1 'polypeptide(L)'
;MKKLLALLLAAVMVLGLAACGSGTSTPTETTAAPAASGETAADTTAAATLDPVTIKIWFHGSNVTPDASAKVMEQVNAYLKDKINVTVDPIWGTWGDFDTASVTSLAGGDDVDIYFTCNWSADEYNKYARDGYWVKLDDMLDTYAPELKSTIPQGIWDCAVTNGIDGTGIYAVPALKDTATQNTWDVNGTLLAELGYDVDAVCAAGIDYYSDEFEEMLQKAKEYKASQGETDFYPLVVEPVVLERMVTGSSIVTGDLNGAYMLSYYYDTEHPSHDLGSQLVNKYGTEEFKKYAERTYDLAQKGYISPSTQNVGTSNDYLSACQASASYLFGTQSYAYGYEATTRGVRGIDVRYVPADAPYMDATSGQGAMMAISATSKNPERALMFLNLLNTDPALMTLMNYGVEGTNYTTNSDGTISFVDDTHGGYMPWRNGMGNVRILPPTADEGVTYWDDFSAYYNSAEALPYGGFIFDNSPVSTEGAALANVYAEYAFNLMSGAVNPDTVLPEFLSKMESAGIDAFVAEANSQLNAYLGK
;
A
#
# COMPACT_ATOMS: atom_id res chain seq x y z
N MET A 1 48.44 11.45 8.16
CA MET A 1 49.62 10.65 7.77
C MET A 1 49.05 9.33 7.25
N LYS A 2 48.77 9.29 5.97
CA LYS A 2 49.67 8.74 4.92
C LYS A 2 49.60 7.21 4.89
N LYS A 3 48.84 6.72 3.86
CA LYS A 3 49.44 5.97 2.76
C LYS A 3 50.53 5.00 3.20
N LEU A 4 50.26 3.73 3.06
CA LEU A 4 51.01 2.57 2.61
C LEU A 4 50.42 1.31 3.21
N LEU A 5 49.73 0.50 2.44
CA LEU A 5 50.02 -0.90 2.19
C LEU A 5 49.10 -1.40 1.07
N ALA A 6 49.51 -1.12 -0.14
CA ALA A 6 49.14 -1.90 -1.28
C ALA A 6 50.32 -2.82 -1.60
N LEU A 7 50.02 -3.99 -2.16
CA LEU A 7 50.94 -5.01 -2.69
C LEU A 7 51.34 -6.17 -1.74
N LEU A 8 50.82 -7.28 -2.12
CA LEU A 8 51.29 -8.69 -2.15
C LEU A 8 50.09 -9.57 -1.86
N LEU A 9 49.52 -10.38 -2.73
CA LEU A 9 50.02 -11.50 -3.46
C LEU A 9 49.14 -11.83 -4.66
N ALA A 10 49.67 -11.72 -5.82
CA ALA A 10 49.25 -12.49 -6.98
C ALA A 10 50.12 -13.76 -7.05
N ALA A 11 49.56 -14.77 -7.69
CA ALA A 11 50.19 -16.01 -8.12
C ALA A 11 49.99 -17.24 -7.20
N VAL A 12 49.10 -18.14 -7.61
CA VAL A 12 49.49 -19.43 -8.18
C VAL A 12 48.38 -19.91 -9.10
N MET A 13 48.68 -19.89 -10.39
CA MET A 13 47.96 -20.62 -11.43
C MET A 13 48.56 -22.03 -11.57
N VAL A 14 47.68 -22.92 -12.08
CA VAL A 14 47.95 -23.86 -13.17
C VAL A 14 48.09 -25.36 -12.84
N LEU A 15 47.27 -26.07 -13.58
CA LEU A 15 47.37 -27.39 -14.22
C LEU A 15 46.62 -28.60 -13.60
N GLY A 16 45.78 -29.13 -14.48
CA GLY A 16 45.28 -30.50 -14.45
C GLY A 16 44.24 -30.78 -15.55
N LEU A 17 44.67 -30.77 -16.82
CA LEU A 17 43.89 -31.22 -17.98
C LEU A 17 44.03 -32.74 -18.19
N ALA A 18 42.96 -33.31 -18.74
CA ALA A 18 42.88 -34.50 -19.60
C ALA A 18 42.52 -35.86 -18.97
N ALA A 19 41.41 -36.45 -19.41
CA ALA A 19 41.43 -37.38 -20.54
C ALA A 19 40.02 -37.83 -20.98
N CYS A 20 39.85 -37.89 -22.28
CA CYS A 20 38.70 -38.39 -23.05
C CYS A 20 38.44 -39.91 -22.86
N GLY A 21 37.19 -40.28 -23.09
CA GLY A 21 36.81 -41.69 -23.34
C GLY A 21 35.40 -41.76 -23.92
N SER A 22 35.29 -41.89 -25.24
CA SER A 22 34.10 -42.08 -26.06
C SER A 22 33.47 -43.45 -25.95
N GLY A 23 32.15 -43.54 -25.99
CA GLY A 23 31.42 -44.79 -26.14
C GLY A 23 29.95 -44.59 -26.46
N THR A 24 29.61 -44.64 -27.74
CA THR A 24 28.28 -44.64 -28.36
C THR A 24 27.55 -45.96 -28.16
N SER A 25 26.26 -45.94 -27.83
CA SER A 25 25.24 -46.82 -28.39
C SER A 25 23.82 -46.46 -27.90
N THR A 26 22.92 -46.23 -28.87
CA THR A 26 21.47 -46.04 -28.81
C THR A 26 20.77 -47.38 -29.19
N PRO A 27 19.44 -47.49 -29.19
CA PRO A 27 18.43 -47.39 -28.11
C PRO A 27 17.64 -48.70 -27.92
N THR A 28 16.78 -48.80 -26.91
CA THR A 28 15.57 -49.66 -27.01
C THR A 28 14.49 -49.14 -26.06
N GLU A 29 13.34 -48.82 -26.63
CA GLU A 29 12.07 -48.51 -25.95
C GLU A 29 11.58 -49.70 -25.12
N THR A 30 11.02 -49.45 -23.96
CA THR A 30 9.95 -50.26 -23.40
C THR A 30 9.09 -49.41 -22.45
N THR A 31 7.83 -49.33 -22.79
CA THR A 31 6.71 -48.76 -22.04
C THR A 31 6.43 -49.55 -20.75
N ALA A 32 6.19 -48.83 -19.64
CA ALA A 32 5.29 -49.26 -18.57
C ALA A 32 4.86 -48.07 -17.69
N ALA A 33 3.59 -48.06 -17.32
CA ALA A 33 2.78 -47.05 -16.67
C ALA A 33 3.02 -46.94 -15.15
N PRO A 34 2.25 -46.04 -14.44
CA PRO A 34 2.80 -45.15 -13.40
C PRO A 34 2.72 -45.74 -12.00
N ALA A 35 3.65 -45.36 -11.13
CA ALA A 35 3.58 -45.58 -9.70
C ALA A 35 3.82 -44.27 -8.95
N ALA A 36 2.88 -44.04 -8.09
CA ALA A 36 2.78 -43.24 -6.87
C ALA A 36 3.92 -42.28 -6.47
N SER A 37 3.45 -41.06 -6.18
CA SER A 37 3.92 -40.13 -5.15
C SER A 37 5.17 -40.55 -4.35
N GLY A 38 6.27 -39.87 -4.64
CA GLY A 38 7.40 -39.78 -3.74
C GLY A 38 7.43 -38.34 -3.22
N GLU A 39 7.13 -38.18 -1.94
CA GLU A 39 7.47 -36.97 -1.19
C GLU A 39 8.96 -36.69 -1.39
N THR A 40 9.27 -35.50 -1.85
CA THR A 40 10.64 -35.03 -2.03
C THR A 40 11.27 -34.75 -0.68
N ALA A 41 12.10 -35.64 -0.22
CA ALA A 41 13.02 -35.47 0.93
C ALA A 41 14.22 -34.57 0.54
N ALA A 42 13.97 -33.41 -0.05
CA ALA A 42 15.02 -32.46 -0.46
C ALA A 42 15.18 -31.28 0.50
N ASP A 43 14.18 -31.02 1.38
CA ASP A 43 14.13 -29.80 2.19
C ASP A 43 14.81 -29.92 3.57
N THR A 44 14.94 -31.12 4.11
CA THR A 44 15.50 -31.32 5.46
C THR A 44 17.03 -31.29 5.52
N THR A 45 17.73 -31.40 4.38
CA THR A 45 19.20 -31.41 4.35
C THR A 45 19.81 -30.00 4.32
N ALA A 46 19.09 -29.00 3.83
CA ALA A 46 19.59 -27.63 3.73
C ALA A 46 19.60 -26.88 5.08
N ALA A 47 18.59 -27.06 5.89
CA ALA A 47 18.48 -26.38 7.19
C ALA A 47 19.53 -26.86 8.21
N ALA A 48 19.95 -28.12 8.14
CA ALA A 48 20.94 -28.70 9.05
C ALA A 48 22.38 -28.17 8.85
N THR A 49 22.63 -27.42 7.75
CA THR A 49 23.94 -26.82 7.43
C THR A 49 24.05 -25.35 7.74
N LEU A 50 22.91 -24.70 8.10
CA LEU A 50 22.86 -23.27 8.37
C LEU A 50 23.06 -23.00 9.88
N ASP A 51 23.90 -22.03 10.23
CA ASP A 51 24.06 -21.60 11.62
C ASP A 51 22.76 -20.94 12.14
N PRO A 52 22.40 -21.12 13.42
CA PRO A 52 21.22 -20.48 13.99
C PRO A 52 21.39 -18.95 14.05
N VAL A 53 20.37 -18.21 13.63
CA VAL A 53 20.35 -16.75 13.73
C VAL A 53 19.01 -16.26 14.27
N THR A 54 19.02 -15.09 14.91
CA THR A 54 17.80 -14.37 15.29
C THR A 54 17.59 -13.19 14.34
N ILE A 55 16.39 -13.07 13.81
CA ILE A 55 15.95 -11.96 12.94
C ILE A 55 14.94 -11.13 13.73
N LYS A 56 15.25 -9.87 13.98
CA LYS A 56 14.34 -8.90 14.59
C LYS A 56 13.59 -8.14 13.51
N ILE A 57 12.28 -7.99 13.70
CA ILE A 57 11.40 -7.43 12.66
C ILE A 57 10.43 -6.43 13.27
N TRP A 58 10.34 -5.22 12.69
CA TRP A 58 9.27 -4.27 12.94
C TRP A 58 8.06 -4.55 12.02
N PHE A 59 6.88 -4.77 12.64
CA PHE A 59 5.60 -4.90 11.96
C PHE A 59 4.66 -3.75 12.30
N HIS A 60 4.00 -3.21 11.30
CA HIS A 60 3.10 -2.06 11.44
C HIS A 60 1.66 -2.47 11.76
N GLY A 61 0.98 -1.64 12.58
CA GLY A 61 -0.46 -1.65 12.77
C GLY A 61 -1.01 -2.95 13.34
N SER A 62 -0.51 -3.39 14.48
CA SER A 62 -0.94 -4.63 15.09
C SER A 62 -1.74 -4.44 16.39
N ASN A 63 -2.67 -5.36 16.63
CA ASN A 63 -3.35 -5.56 17.90
C ASN A 63 -2.92 -6.93 18.46
N VAL A 64 -1.67 -7.01 18.92
CA VAL A 64 -1.04 -8.24 19.40
C VAL A 64 -0.64 -8.08 20.86
N THR A 65 -1.17 -8.92 21.73
CA THR A 65 -0.76 -8.96 23.14
C THR A 65 0.56 -9.70 23.30
N PRO A 66 1.43 -9.33 24.27
CA PRO A 66 2.70 -10.03 24.49
C PRO A 66 2.56 -11.53 24.73
N ASP A 67 1.55 -11.95 25.50
CA ASP A 67 1.32 -13.36 25.81
C ASP A 67 0.87 -14.16 24.57
N ALA A 68 0.02 -13.58 23.72
CA ALA A 68 -0.41 -14.21 22.48
C ALA A 68 0.75 -14.28 21.47
N SER A 69 1.51 -13.19 21.32
CA SER A 69 2.72 -13.16 20.50
C SER A 69 3.69 -14.26 20.89
N ALA A 70 4.01 -14.39 22.18
CA ALA A 70 4.95 -15.40 22.66
C ALA A 70 4.53 -16.83 22.29
N LYS A 71 3.24 -17.17 22.41
CA LYS A 71 2.71 -18.49 22.04
C LYS A 71 2.77 -18.76 20.54
N VAL A 72 2.45 -17.75 19.72
CA VAL A 72 2.51 -17.89 18.27
C VAL A 72 3.97 -18.00 17.82
N MET A 73 4.86 -17.15 18.34
CA MET A 73 6.28 -17.19 17.99
C MET A 73 6.97 -18.49 18.42
N GLU A 74 6.50 -19.18 19.45
CA GLU A 74 6.99 -20.53 19.78
C GLU A 74 6.78 -21.50 18.60
N GLN A 75 5.60 -21.47 17.96
CA GLN A 75 5.29 -22.33 16.82
C GLN A 75 5.99 -21.85 15.54
N VAL A 76 6.01 -20.53 15.28
CA VAL A 76 6.75 -19.94 14.16
C VAL A 76 8.22 -20.32 14.22
N ASN A 77 8.85 -20.18 15.38
CA ASN A 77 10.27 -20.43 15.55
C ASN A 77 10.60 -21.92 15.49
N ALA A 78 9.72 -22.79 15.97
CA ALA A 78 9.85 -24.23 15.78
C ALA A 78 9.80 -24.60 14.29
N TYR A 79 8.85 -24.02 13.54
CA TYR A 79 8.69 -24.22 12.10
C TYR A 79 9.91 -23.73 11.30
N LEU A 80 10.38 -22.53 11.56
CA LEU A 80 11.51 -21.91 10.85
C LEU A 80 12.85 -22.58 11.16
N LYS A 81 13.00 -23.16 12.35
CA LYS A 81 14.21 -23.89 12.71
C LYS A 81 14.48 -25.04 11.74
N ASP A 82 13.44 -25.75 11.35
CA ASP A 82 13.55 -26.91 10.44
C ASP A 82 13.70 -26.48 8.97
N LYS A 83 13.33 -25.26 8.62
CA LYS A 83 13.41 -24.73 7.26
C LYS A 83 14.71 -23.98 6.97
N ILE A 84 14.99 -22.96 7.76
CA ILE A 84 16.11 -22.03 7.54
C ILE A 84 16.94 -21.73 8.80
N ASN A 85 16.70 -22.42 9.89
CA ASN A 85 17.36 -22.25 11.20
C ASN A 85 17.36 -20.79 11.70
N VAL A 86 16.17 -20.14 11.63
CA VAL A 86 15.92 -18.76 12.05
C VAL A 86 15.01 -18.75 13.27
N THR A 87 15.29 -17.85 14.20
CA THR A 87 14.38 -17.41 15.26
C THR A 87 13.90 -16.01 14.92
N VAL A 88 12.59 -15.78 14.84
CA VAL A 88 11.98 -14.45 14.65
C VAL A 88 11.68 -13.83 15.99
N ASP A 89 12.09 -12.58 16.17
CA ASP A 89 11.81 -11.71 17.32
C ASP A 89 11.03 -10.48 16.83
N PRO A 90 9.68 -10.49 16.87
CA PRO A 90 8.86 -9.43 16.31
C PRO A 90 8.74 -8.24 17.28
N ILE A 91 8.78 -7.04 16.73
CA ILE A 91 8.43 -5.79 17.39
C ILE A 91 7.11 -5.30 16.78
N TRP A 92 6.05 -5.30 17.59
CA TRP A 92 4.72 -4.92 17.14
C TRP A 92 4.45 -3.44 17.42
N GLY A 93 4.38 -2.62 16.37
CA GLY A 93 3.98 -1.23 16.48
C GLY A 93 2.48 -1.05 16.31
N THR A 94 1.87 -0.19 17.13
CA THR A 94 0.47 0.19 16.97
C THR A 94 0.31 1.30 15.93
N TRP A 95 -0.91 1.53 15.44
CA TRP A 95 -1.19 2.63 14.51
C TRP A 95 -0.86 4.02 15.07
N GLY A 96 -0.78 4.17 16.39
CA GLY A 96 -0.49 5.45 17.02
C GLY A 96 0.98 5.73 17.29
N ASP A 97 1.83 4.71 17.33
CA ASP A 97 3.22 4.86 17.75
C ASP A 97 4.26 4.34 16.75
N PHE A 98 3.85 3.52 15.78
CA PHE A 98 4.76 2.87 14.84
C PHE A 98 5.71 3.85 14.17
N ASP A 99 5.18 4.89 13.52
CA ASP A 99 5.98 5.85 12.73
C ASP A 99 7.08 6.50 13.57
N THR A 100 6.76 6.91 14.80
CA THR A 100 7.75 7.54 15.68
C THR A 100 8.78 6.52 16.19
N ALA A 101 8.33 5.33 16.55
CA ALA A 101 9.18 4.31 17.16
C ALA A 101 10.09 3.64 16.13
N SER A 102 9.57 3.27 14.95
CA SER A 102 10.34 2.62 13.88
C SER A 102 11.40 3.56 13.30
N VAL A 103 11.04 4.82 13.02
CA VAL A 103 11.98 5.84 12.52
C VAL A 103 13.07 6.14 13.55
N THR A 104 12.72 6.21 14.84
CA THR A 104 13.71 6.42 15.92
C THR A 104 14.67 5.23 16.00
N SER A 105 14.16 4.00 15.94
CA SER A 105 14.95 2.78 15.94
C SER A 105 15.90 2.73 14.73
N LEU A 106 15.39 3.03 13.55
CA LEU A 106 16.16 3.05 12.31
C LEU A 106 17.27 4.10 12.34
N ALA A 107 16.94 5.34 12.73
CA ALA A 107 17.92 6.43 12.85
C ALA A 107 18.93 6.19 13.98
N GLY A 108 18.55 5.48 15.04
CA GLY A 108 19.41 5.06 16.15
C GLY A 108 20.39 3.94 15.75
N GLY A 109 20.16 3.27 14.64
CA GLY A 109 20.96 2.11 14.21
C GLY A 109 20.76 0.89 15.12
N ASP A 110 19.54 0.70 15.60
CA ASP A 110 19.19 -0.46 16.43
C ASP A 110 19.46 -1.78 15.68
N ASP A 111 19.74 -2.84 16.44
CA ASP A 111 19.98 -4.18 15.88
C ASP A 111 18.66 -4.82 15.46
N VAL A 112 18.10 -4.32 14.37
CA VAL A 112 16.85 -4.81 13.72
C VAL A 112 17.16 -5.15 12.28
N ASP A 113 16.71 -6.32 11.83
CA ASP A 113 17.04 -6.85 10.51
C ASP A 113 16.03 -6.44 9.44
N ILE A 114 14.74 -6.39 9.77
CA ILE A 114 13.68 -6.09 8.81
C ILE A 114 12.75 -5.02 9.37
N TYR A 115 12.42 -4.04 8.53
CA TYR A 115 11.44 -3.00 8.82
C TYR A 115 10.29 -3.07 7.82
N PHE A 116 9.06 -2.87 8.31
CA PHE A 116 7.99 -2.44 7.43
C PHE A 116 8.33 -1.07 6.86
N THR A 117 8.05 -0.85 5.58
CA THR A 117 8.16 0.44 4.91
C THR A 117 7.07 0.58 3.84
N CYS A 118 6.76 1.78 3.43
CA CYS A 118 5.74 2.05 2.42
C CYS A 118 5.88 3.46 1.84
N ASN A 119 4.91 3.90 1.05
CA ASN A 119 4.90 5.23 0.44
C ASN A 119 3.98 6.25 1.16
N TRP A 120 3.37 5.87 2.29
CA TRP A 120 2.37 6.69 3.00
C TRP A 120 2.66 6.89 4.49
N SER A 121 3.71 6.28 5.04
CA SER A 121 4.12 6.34 6.45
C SER A 121 5.44 7.11 6.59
N ALA A 122 5.84 7.43 7.81
CA ALA A 122 7.04 8.23 8.08
C ALA A 122 8.35 7.52 7.73
N ASP A 123 8.37 6.18 7.70
CA ASP A 123 9.48 5.37 7.19
C ASP A 123 9.33 5.10 5.68
N GLU A 124 9.25 6.16 4.93
CA GLU A 124 8.98 6.19 3.50
C GLU A 124 10.07 5.47 2.67
N TYR A 125 9.64 4.50 1.86
CA TYR A 125 10.49 3.57 1.13
C TYR A 125 11.57 4.25 0.29
N ASN A 126 11.16 5.16 -0.60
CA ASN A 126 12.08 5.77 -1.57
C ASN A 126 13.11 6.68 -0.89
N LYS A 127 12.68 7.42 0.13
CA LYS A 127 13.55 8.29 0.92
C LYS A 127 14.63 7.48 1.63
N TYR A 128 14.25 6.44 2.35
CA TYR A 128 15.21 5.67 3.12
C TYR A 128 16.12 4.77 2.25
N ALA A 129 15.68 4.40 1.05
CA ALA A 129 16.56 3.78 0.06
C ALA A 129 17.67 4.76 -0.40
N ARG A 130 17.32 6.02 -0.69
CA ARG A 130 18.29 7.08 -1.03
C ARG A 130 19.24 7.41 0.12
N ASP A 131 18.71 7.44 1.32
CA ASP A 131 19.48 7.74 2.54
C ASP A 131 20.39 6.58 2.99
N GLY A 132 20.28 5.40 2.33
CA GLY A 132 21.15 4.25 2.56
C GLY A 132 20.78 3.39 3.77
N TYR A 133 19.51 3.42 4.18
CA TYR A 133 19.03 2.59 5.28
C TYR A 133 18.63 1.16 4.86
N TRP A 134 18.37 0.92 3.56
CA TRP A 134 17.94 -0.36 3.04
C TRP A 134 19.02 -1.06 2.23
N VAL A 135 19.09 -2.38 2.34
CA VAL A 135 19.95 -3.24 1.51
C VAL A 135 19.35 -3.34 0.10
N LYS A 136 20.19 -3.19 -0.93
CA LYS A 136 19.80 -3.48 -2.32
C LYS A 136 19.68 -4.98 -2.52
N LEU A 137 18.56 -5.45 -3.06
CA LEU A 137 18.20 -6.87 -3.11
C LEU A 137 18.49 -7.55 -4.44
N ASP A 138 18.73 -6.80 -5.53
CA ASP A 138 18.82 -7.32 -6.89
C ASP A 138 19.75 -8.54 -7.01
N ASP A 139 20.96 -8.44 -6.47
CA ASP A 139 21.96 -9.51 -6.54
C ASP A 139 21.69 -10.68 -5.57
N MET A 140 20.76 -10.52 -4.65
CA MET A 140 20.46 -11.50 -3.61
C MET A 140 19.23 -12.35 -3.93
N LEU A 141 18.27 -11.81 -4.71
CA LEU A 141 16.98 -12.44 -4.97
C LEU A 141 17.12 -13.83 -5.58
N ASP A 142 17.95 -14.00 -6.59
CA ASP A 142 18.12 -15.29 -7.30
C ASP A 142 18.74 -16.37 -6.41
N THR A 143 19.54 -15.99 -5.41
CA THR A 143 20.26 -16.93 -4.54
C THR A 143 19.46 -17.28 -3.27
N TYR A 144 18.84 -16.28 -2.65
CA TYR A 144 18.24 -16.44 -1.32
C TYR A 144 16.72 -16.39 -1.32
N ALA A 145 16.10 -15.98 -2.45
CA ALA A 145 14.65 -15.86 -2.59
C ALA A 145 14.15 -16.20 -4.01
N PRO A 146 14.57 -17.35 -4.60
CA PRO A 146 14.24 -17.66 -6.00
C PRO A 146 12.74 -17.84 -6.26
N GLU A 147 11.98 -18.38 -5.30
CA GLU A 147 10.54 -18.56 -5.42
C GLU A 147 9.82 -17.21 -5.34
N LEU A 148 10.27 -16.30 -4.50
CA LEU A 148 9.73 -14.96 -4.32
C LEU A 148 9.69 -14.20 -5.64
N LYS A 149 10.79 -14.28 -6.41
CA LYS A 149 10.92 -13.59 -7.70
C LYS A 149 9.85 -14.02 -8.71
N SER A 150 9.47 -15.28 -8.70
CA SER A 150 8.42 -15.83 -9.57
C SER A 150 7.01 -15.66 -9.01
N THR A 151 6.86 -15.50 -7.69
CA THR A 151 5.58 -15.38 -7.02
C THR A 151 5.00 -13.98 -7.15
N ILE A 152 5.84 -12.96 -7.01
CA ILE A 152 5.41 -11.56 -7.16
C ILE A 152 5.35 -11.20 -8.65
N PRO A 153 4.19 -10.72 -9.16
CA PRO A 153 4.06 -10.28 -10.54
C PRO A 153 5.07 -9.20 -10.93
N GLN A 154 5.56 -9.22 -12.17
CA GLN A 154 6.57 -8.28 -12.65
C GLN A 154 6.14 -6.82 -12.46
N GLY A 155 4.87 -6.46 -12.74
CA GLY A 155 4.38 -5.10 -12.54
C GLY A 155 4.46 -4.61 -11.10
N ILE A 156 4.39 -5.52 -10.12
CA ILE A 156 4.59 -5.17 -8.70
C ILE A 156 6.08 -5.00 -8.37
N TRP A 157 6.95 -5.83 -8.96
CA TRP A 157 8.40 -5.62 -8.88
C TRP A 157 8.83 -4.30 -9.51
N ASP A 158 8.23 -3.93 -10.64
CA ASP A 158 8.52 -2.65 -11.32
C ASP A 158 8.17 -1.46 -10.42
N CYS A 159 7.10 -1.56 -9.61
CA CYS A 159 6.78 -0.57 -8.57
C CYS A 159 7.81 -0.51 -7.43
N ALA A 160 8.54 -1.59 -7.18
CA ALA A 160 9.57 -1.65 -6.12
C ALA A 160 10.93 -1.08 -6.57
N VAL A 161 11.11 -0.80 -7.86
CA VAL A 161 12.35 -0.18 -8.35
C VAL A 161 12.42 1.27 -7.93
N THR A 162 13.52 1.66 -7.29
CA THR A 162 13.76 3.05 -6.85
C THR A 162 15.23 3.44 -7.01
N ASN A 163 15.51 4.74 -6.91
CA ASN A 163 16.86 5.28 -6.89
C ASN A 163 17.39 5.28 -5.46
N GLY A 164 18.12 4.24 -5.10
CA GLY A 164 18.74 4.15 -3.78
C GLY A 164 20.21 4.57 -3.79
N ILE A 165 20.87 4.51 -2.62
CA ILE A 165 22.26 4.92 -2.43
C ILE A 165 23.24 4.10 -3.30
N ASP A 166 22.92 2.82 -3.54
CA ASP A 166 23.71 1.91 -4.36
C ASP A 166 23.21 1.84 -5.83
N GLY A 167 22.53 2.90 -6.26
CA GLY A 167 21.97 3.04 -7.61
C GLY A 167 20.55 2.53 -7.73
N THR A 168 19.98 2.58 -8.93
CA THR A 168 18.64 2.11 -9.22
C THR A 168 18.50 0.61 -8.97
N GLY A 169 17.44 0.18 -8.29
CA GLY A 169 17.17 -1.23 -8.00
C GLY A 169 16.05 -1.43 -6.99
N ILE A 170 15.94 -2.64 -6.49
CA ILE A 170 14.94 -3.09 -5.52
C ILE A 170 15.56 -3.07 -4.13
N TYR A 171 14.92 -2.38 -3.18
CA TYR A 171 15.42 -2.21 -1.80
C TYR A 171 14.44 -2.75 -0.75
N ALA A 172 13.27 -3.25 -1.16
CA ALA A 172 12.33 -3.93 -0.28
C ALA A 172 11.49 -4.94 -1.06
N VAL A 173 10.91 -5.89 -0.34
CA VAL A 173 9.99 -6.89 -0.89
C VAL A 173 8.56 -6.39 -0.76
N PRO A 174 7.81 -6.19 -1.85
CA PRO A 174 6.40 -5.83 -1.80
C PRO A 174 5.55 -6.93 -1.18
N ALA A 175 4.55 -6.55 -0.39
CA ALA A 175 3.50 -7.47 0.04
C ALA A 175 2.50 -7.68 -1.11
N LEU A 176 2.12 -8.94 -1.34
CA LEU A 176 1.03 -9.27 -2.27
C LEU A 176 -0.30 -9.16 -1.53
N LYS A 177 -0.85 -7.96 -1.57
CA LYS A 177 -2.13 -7.59 -0.97
C LYS A 177 -3.05 -6.93 -2.01
N ASP A 178 -3.79 -5.91 -1.62
CA ASP A 178 -4.47 -4.97 -2.50
C ASP A 178 -3.45 -4.20 -3.34
N THR A 179 -3.29 -4.61 -4.59
CA THR A 179 -2.25 -4.10 -5.51
C THR A 179 -2.79 -3.13 -6.55
N ALA A 180 -4.01 -2.65 -6.38
CA ALA A 180 -4.60 -1.62 -7.22
C ALA A 180 -5.24 -0.54 -6.36
N THR A 181 -5.27 0.67 -6.89
CA THR A 181 -6.00 1.79 -6.31
C THR A 181 -7.36 1.91 -6.99
N GLN A 182 -8.40 2.07 -6.20
CA GLN A 182 -9.72 2.49 -6.65
C GLN A 182 -10.32 3.40 -5.60
N ASN A 183 -10.87 4.52 -6.02
CA ASN A 183 -11.60 5.41 -5.13
C ASN A 183 -13.10 5.11 -5.22
N THR A 184 -13.78 5.13 -4.09
CA THR A 184 -15.19 4.84 -4.01
C THR A 184 -15.93 5.84 -3.14
N TRP A 185 -17.18 6.08 -3.47
CA TRP A 185 -18.12 6.66 -2.52
C TRP A 185 -18.50 5.60 -1.49
N ASP A 186 -18.42 5.97 -0.22
CA ASP A 186 -18.97 5.21 0.91
C ASP A 186 -20.40 5.72 1.15
N VAL A 187 -21.38 4.92 0.76
CA VAL A 187 -22.80 5.30 0.78
C VAL A 187 -23.52 4.62 1.94
N ASN A 188 -24.15 5.41 2.80
CA ASN A 188 -25.08 4.90 3.81
C ASN A 188 -26.42 4.54 3.17
N GLY A 189 -26.53 3.31 2.68
CA GLY A 189 -27.73 2.78 2.02
C GLY A 189 -28.93 2.72 2.94
N THR A 190 -28.73 2.50 4.26
CA THR A 190 -29.82 2.54 5.23
C THR A 190 -30.47 3.92 5.28
N LEU A 191 -29.68 4.99 5.42
CA LEU A 191 -30.19 6.35 5.41
C LEU A 191 -30.79 6.72 4.04
N LEU A 192 -30.16 6.31 2.96
CA LEU A 192 -30.68 6.56 1.61
C LEU A 192 -32.06 5.95 1.40
N ALA A 193 -32.28 4.72 1.89
CA ALA A 193 -33.60 4.06 1.87
C ALA A 193 -34.63 4.78 2.78
N GLU A 194 -34.24 5.26 3.96
CA GLU A 194 -35.09 6.06 4.84
C GLU A 194 -35.56 7.37 4.19
N LEU A 195 -34.73 7.94 3.30
CA LEU A 195 -35.09 9.12 2.49
C LEU A 195 -36.01 8.80 1.32
N GLY A 196 -36.32 7.53 1.09
CA GLY A 196 -37.23 7.05 0.04
C GLY A 196 -36.57 6.83 -1.32
N TYR A 197 -35.23 6.74 -1.39
CA TYR A 197 -34.52 6.38 -2.59
C TYR A 197 -34.41 4.87 -2.77
N ASP A 198 -34.38 4.42 -4.01
CA ASP A 198 -33.99 3.05 -4.37
C ASP A 198 -32.45 2.97 -4.33
N VAL A 199 -31.92 2.31 -3.30
CA VAL A 199 -30.47 2.22 -3.06
C VAL A 199 -29.72 1.56 -4.22
N ASP A 200 -30.28 0.46 -4.76
CA ASP A 200 -29.66 -0.27 -5.85
C ASP A 200 -29.64 0.57 -7.14
N ALA A 201 -30.71 1.32 -7.40
CA ALA A 201 -30.80 2.21 -8.56
C ALA A 201 -29.80 3.37 -8.45
N VAL A 202 -29.69 4.01 -7.27
CA VAL A 202 -28.73 5.11 -7.05
C VAL A 202 -27.29 4.60 -7.19
N CYS A 203 -26.97 3.46 -6.59
CA CYS A 203 -25.63 2.89 -6.68
C CYS A 203 -25.27 2.46 -8.11
N ALA A 204 -26.22 1.91 -8.86
CA ALA A 204 -26.01 1.50 -10.25
C ALA A 204 -25.87 2.70 -11.21
N ALA A 205 -26.50 3.83 -10.90
CA ALA A 205 -26.36 5.06 -11.69
C ALA A 205 -24.98 5.75 -11.48
N GLY A 206 -24.31 5.43 -10.37
CA GLY A 206 -23.10 6.15 -9.93
C GLY A 206 -23.44 7.46 -9.21
N ILE A 207 -22.43 8.07 -8.61
CA ILE A 207 -22.58 9.34 -7.87
C ILE A 207 -21.90 10.47 -8.64
N ASP A 208 -22.69 11.38 -9.17
CA ASP A 208 -22.17 12.58 -9.82
C ASP A 208 -22.13 13.75 -8.81
N TYR A 209 -20.92 14.07 -8.35
CA TYR A 209 -20.65 15.14 -7.38
C TYR A 209 -21.18 16.53 -7.82
N TYR A 210 -21.28 16.78 -9.11
CA TYR A 210 -21.68 18.08 -9.65
C TYR A 210 -23.17 18.16 -9.98
N SER A 211 -23.92 17.07 -9.86
CA SER A 211 -25.34 17.06 -10.19
C SER A 211 -26.21 17.75 -9.14
N ASP A 212 -27.36 18.26 -9.58
CA ASP A 212 -28.39 18.79 -8.71
C ASP A 212 -29.00 17.67 -7.83
N GLU A 213 -29.08 16.45 -8.37
CA GLU A 213 -29.60 15.28 -7.65
C GLU A 213 -28.73 14.91 -6.44
N PHE A 214 -27.41 14.97 -6.58
CA PHE A 214 -26.49 14.77 -5.45
C PHE A 214 -26.75 15.80 -4.34
N GLU A 215 -26.90 17.07 -4.70
CA GLU A 215 -27.19 18.12 -3.73
C GLU A 215 -28.56 17.94 -3.08
N GLU A 216 -29.58 17.54 -3.85
CA GLU A 216 -30.91 17.25 -3.31
C GLU A 216 -30.88 16.12 -2.27
N MET A 217 -30.09 15.08 -2.52
CA MET A 217 -29.91 13.98 -1.54
C MET A 217 -29.25 14.49 -0.25
N LEU A 218 -28.22 15.35 -0.34
CA LEU A 218 -27.58 15.96 0.83
C LEU A 218 -28.57 16.83 1.63
N GLN A 219 -29.34 17.66 0.94
CA GLN A 219 -30.34 18.52 1.56
C GLN A 219 -31.40 17.69 2.30
N LYS A 220 -32.00 16.70 1.64
CA LYS A 220 -33.01 15.81 2.25
C LYS A 220 -32.47 15.09 3.47
N ALA A 221 -31.24 14.59 3.41
CA ALA A 221 -30.63 13.91 4.55
C ALA A 221 -30.46 14.85 5.76
N LYS A 222 -29.99 16.07 5.52
CA LYS A 222 -29.85 17.09 6.57
C LYS A 222 -31.18 17.47 7.18
N GLU A 223 -32.20 17.72 6.36
CA GLU A 223 -33.56 18.07 6.81
C GLU A 223 -34.21 16.91 7.58
N TYR A 224 -34.06 15.67 7.10
CA TYR A 224 -34.57 14.47 7.76
C TYR A 224 -33.97 14.28 9.16
N LYS A 225 -32.65 14.37 9.27
CA LYS A 225 -31.94 14.23 10.55
C LYS A 225 -32.25 15.38 11.50
N ALA A 226 -32.38 16.61 11.02
CA ALA A 226 -32.83 17.75 11.81
C ALA A 226 -34.26 17.55 12.36
N SER A 227 -35.18 16.94 11.59
CA SER A 227 -36.53 16.60 12.03
C SER A 227 -36.54 15.57 13.17
N GLN A 228 -35.50 14.78 13.32
CA GLN A 228 -35.29 13.82 14.41
C GLN A 228 -34.53 14.41 15.61
N GLY A 229 -34.15 15.71 15.53
CA GLY A 229 -33.45 16.41 16.60
C GLY A 229 -31.91 16.36 16.45
N GLU A 230 -31.37 15.76 15.37
CA GLU A 230 -29.96 15.73 15.06
C GLU A 230 -29.57 16.97 14.24
N THR A 231 -29.43 18.13 14.89
CA THR A 231 -29.16 19.41 14.22
C THR A 231 -27.71 19.58 13.78
N ASP A 232 -26.82 18.77 14.32
CA ASP A 232 -25.35 18.78 14.06
C ASP A 232 -24.95 17.68 13.04
N PHE A 233 -25.89 17.25 12.21
CA PHE A 233 -25.64 16.26 11.18
C PHE A 233 -25.13 16.93 9.90
N TYR A 234 -24.02 16.37 9.37
CA TYR A 234 -23.42 16.78 8.10
C TYR A 234 -23.44 15.58 7.14
N PRO A 235 -24.22 15.65 6.05
CA PRO A 235 -24.45 14.50 5.18
C PRO A 235 -23.23 14.08 4.34
N LEU A 236 -22.27 14.98 4.10
CA LEU A 236 -21.05 14.73 3.33
C LEU A 236 -19.84 14.72 4.24
N VAL A 237 -19.30 13.53 4.49
CA VAL A 237 -18.17 13.28 5.39
C VAL A 237 -17.06 12.64 4.59
N VAL A 238 -16.05 13.42 4.23
CA VAL A 238 -15.04 13.05 3.25
C VAL A 238 -13.64 13.30 3.76
N GLU A 239 -12.69 12.58 3.21
CA GLU A 239 -11.27 12.95 3.27
C GLU A 239 -11.00 13.89 2.08
N PRO A 240 -10.63 15.16 2.31
CA PRO A 240 -10.60 16.18 1.25
C PRO A 240 -9.66 15.87 0.09
N VAL A 241 -8.51 15.21 0.36
CA VAL A 241 -7.56 14.83 -0.69
C VAL A 241 -8.11 13.68 -1.53
N VAL A 242 -8.79 12.71 -0.91
CA VAL A 242 -9.43 11.59 -1.63
C VAL A 242 -10.58 12.12 -2.48
N LEU A 243 -11.44 12.98 -1.90
CA LEU A 243 -12.56 13.56 -2.64
C LEU A 243 -12.06 14.37 -3.87
N GLU A 244 -11.04 15.18 -3.67
CA GLU A 244 -10.48 15.97 -4.78
C GLU A 244 -10.04 15.05 -5.93
N ARG A 245 -9.27 13.98 -5.62
CA ARG A 245 -8.85 13.02 -6.64
C ARG A 245 -10.01 12.32 -7.34
N MET A 246 -11.00 11.88 -6.58
CA MET A 246 -12.19 11.20 -7.10
C MET A 246 -12.94 12.01 -8.13
N VAL A 247 -13.08 13.32 -7.91
CA VAL A 247 -13.96 14.18 -8.72
C VAL A 247 -13.23 15.01 -9.77
N THR A 248 -11.92 15.21 -9.63
CA THR A 248 -11.09 15.85 -10.65
C THR A 248 -10.43 14.82 -11.58
N GLY A 249 -10.43 13.55 -11.20
CA GLY A 249 -9.73 12.50 -11.92
C GLY A 249 -8.21 12.66 -11.90
N SER A 250 -7.65 13.43 -10.96
CA SER A 250 -6.22 13.74 -10.96
C SER A 250 -5.38 12.58 -10.42
N SER A 251 -4.53 12.01 -11.27
CA SER A 251 -3.49 11.09 -10.83
C SER A 251 -2.32 11.85 -10.23
N ILE A 252 -1.78 11.33 -9.14
CA ILE A 252 -0.75 12.01 -8.36
C ILE A 252 0.61 11.45 -8.73
N VAL A 253 1.55 12.35 -9.08
CA VAL A 253 2.97 12.04 -9.07
C VAL A 253 3.57 12.69 -7.83
N THR A 254 3.97 11.86 -6.90
CA THR A 254 4.67 12.29 -5.70
C THR A 254 6.17 12.10 -5.89
N GLY A 255 6.91 13.21 -5.78
CA GLY A 255 8.27 13.12 -5.26
C GLY A 255 8.18 13.20 -3.73
N ASP A 256 9.28 13.00 -3.04
CA ASP A 256 9.44 13.08 -1.59
C ASP A 256 9.11 14.49 -1.05
N LEU A 257 7.82 14.83 -0.98
CA LEU A 257 7.31 16.15 -0.62
C LEU A 257 6.45 16.12 0.66
N ASN A 258 6.66 15.14 1.54
CA ASN A 258 5.91 15.00 2.79
C ASN A 258 4.37 15.02 2.58
N GLY A 259 3.88 14.31 1.58
CA GLY A 259 2.45 14.26 1.26
C GLY A 259 1.90 15.48 0.51
N ALA A 260 2.76 16.38 0.04
CA ALA A 260 2.34 17.49 -0.81
C ALA A 260 2.13 17.02 -2.26
N TYR A 261 0.89 16.93 -2.69
CA TYR A 261 0.47 16.42 -3.97
C TYR A 261 0.28 17.57 -4.98
N MET A 262 1.36 18.02 -5.59
CA MET A 262 1.35 19.24 -6.42
C MET A 262 1.25 18.98 -7.92
N LEU A 263 1.66 17.81 -8.37
CA LEU A 263 1.68 17.47 -9.78
C LEU A 263 0.51 16.57 -10.12
N SER A 264 -0.12 16.84 -11.23
CA SER A 264 -1.10 15.96 -11.85
C SER A 264 -0.76 15.77 -13.30
N TYR A 265 -1.13 14.64 -13.85
CA TYR A 265 -1.21 14.50 -15.30
C TYR A 265 -2.36 15.36 -15.82
N TYR A 266 -2.23 15.86 -17.03
CA TYR A 266 -3.38 16.41 -17.74
C TYR A 266 -4.34 15.26 -18.05
N TYR A 267 -5.54 15.35 -17.53
CA TYR A 267 -6.55 14.33 -17.67
C TYR A 267 -7.48 14.70 -18.83
N ASP A 268 -7.66 13.80 -19.77
CA ASP A 268 -8.79 13.87 -20.68
C ASP A 268 -10.05 13.37 -19.93
N THR A 269 -10.98 14.26 -19.65
CA THR A 269 -12.21 13.94 -18.93
C THR A 269 -13.12 12.96 -19.69
N GLU A 270 -12.91 12.77 -21.00
CA GLU A 270 -13.64 11.79 -21.81
C GLU A 270 -12.99 10.40 -21.75
N HIS A 271 -11.68 10.31 -21.42
CA HIS A 271 -10.93 9.05 -21.33
C HIS A 271 -9.95 9.11 -20.15
N PRO A 272 -10.46 9.05 -18.94
CA PRO A 272 -9.68 9.34 -17.74
C PRO A 272 -8.47 8.46 -17.51
N SER A 273 -8.38 7.30 -18.11
CA SER A 273 -7.33 6.34 -17.83
C SER A 273 -6.19 6.28 -18.85
N HIS A 274 -6.28 6.93 -20.05
CA HIS A 274 -5.45 6.43 -21.14
C HIS A 274 -4.66 7.43 -21.97
N ASP A 275 -5.05 8.68 -22.08
CA ASP A 275 -4.27 9.65 -22.86
C ASP A 275 -3.85 10.84 -22.01
N LEU A 276 -2.87 10.58 -21.24
CA LEU A 276 -2.15 11.62 -20.52
C LEU A 276 -1.28 12.30 -21.55
N GLY A 277 -1.68 13.36 -22.14
CA GLY A 277 -0.90 14.12 -23.11
C GLY A 277 0.61 14.27 -22.81
N SER A 278 1.15 13.30 -22.05
CA SER A 278 2.54 13.10 -21.63
C SER A 278 3.16 14.32 -20.92
N GLN A 279 2.35 15.15 -20.27
CA GLN A 279 2.86 16.27 -19.49
C GLN A 279 2.23 16.34 -18.11
N LEU A 280 3.10 16.47 -17.12
CA LEU A 280 2.71 16.85 -15.77
C LEU A 280 2.40 18.34 -15.71
N VAL A 281 1.40 18.70 -14.93
CA VAL A 281 0.98 20.09 -14.72
C VAL A 281 0.84 20.38 -13.23
N ASN A 282 0.88 21.66 -12.88
CA ASN A 282 0.43 22.10 -11.56
C ASN A 282 -1.08 21.89 -11.47
N LYS A 283 -1.52 20.87 -10.71
CA LYS A 283 -2.94 20.51 -10.60
C LYS A 283 -3.82 21.63 -10.07
N TYR A 284 -3.29 22.49 -9.21
CA TYR A 284 -4.05 23.59 -8.60
C TYR A 284 -4.32 24.74 -9.58
N GLY A 285 -3.58 24.80 -10.69
CA GLY A 285 -3.80 25.75 -11.78
C GLY A 285 -4.80 25.28 -12.85
N THR A 286 -5.41 24.09 -12.68
CA THR A 286 -6.37 23.55 -13.64
C THR A 286 -7.79 24.07 -13.41
N GLU A 287 -8.60 24.11 -14.48
CA GLU A 287 -10.02 24.47 -14.37
C GLU A 287 -10.82 23.42 -13.58
N GLU A 288 -10.39 22.16 -13.63
CA GLU A 288 -10.98 21.04 -12.87
C GLU A 288 -10.83 21.29 -11.38
N PHE A 289 -9.63 21.65 -10.91
CA PHE A 289 -9.42 21.97 -9.49
C PHE A 289 -10.21 23.21 -9.07
N LYS A 290 -10.26 24.23 -9.89
CA LYS A 290 -11.04 25.44 -9.61
C LYS A 290 -12.53 25.11 -9.46
N LYS A 291 -13.10 24.37 -10.41
CA LYS A 291 -14.50 23.91 -10.37
C LYS A 291 -14.78 23.08 -9.11
N TYR A 292 -13.85 22.20 -8.75
CA TYR A 292 -13.91 21.41 -7.53
C TYR A 292 -13.96 22.31 -6.28
N ALA A 293 -13.01 23.22 -6.15
CA ALA A 293 -12.90 24.10 -4.99
C ALA A 293 -14.14 25.00 -4.84
N GLU A 294 -14.67 25.56 -5.94
CA GLU A 294 -15.91 26.34 -5.96
C GLU A 294 -17.11 25.50 -5.48
N ARG A 295 -17.26 24.28 -6.00
CA ARG A 295 -18.35 23.37 -5.61
C ARG A 295 -18.26 22.95 -4.15
N THR A 296 -17.07 22.57 -3.69
CA THR A 296 -16.84 22.12 -2.32
C THR A 296 -17.09 23.26 -1.32
N TYR A 297 -16.66 24.47 -1.66
CA TYR A 297 -16.95 25.67 -0.86
C TYR A 297 -18.46 25.94 -0.79
N ASP A 298 -19.20 25.88 -1.89
CA ASP A 298 -20.66 26.06 -1.91
C ASP A 298 -21.37 25.03 -1.01
N LEU A 299 -21.02 23.75 -1.13
CA LEU A 299 -21.57 22.68 -0.27
C LEU A 299 -21.25 22.89 1.22
N ALA A 300 -20.04 23.39 1.52
CA ALA A 300 -19.64 23.72 2.89
C ALA A 300 -20.46 24.92 3.43
N GLN A 301 -20.70 25.97 2.63
CA GLN A 301 -21.52 27.13 3.02
C GLN A 301 -22.99 26.73 3.28
N LYS A 302 -23.50 25.74 2.56
CA LYS A 302 -24.84 25.15 2.78
C LYS A 302 -24.88 24.26 4.04
N GLY A 303 -23.71 24.02 4.65
CA GLY A 303 -23.57 23.21 5.86
C GLY A 303 -23.74 21.72 5.59
N TYR A 304 -23.35 21.24 4.41
CA TYR A 304 -23.31 19.80 4.12
C TYR A 304 -21.98 19.17 4.52
N ILE A 305 -20.93 19.97 4.66
CA ILE A 305 -19.58 19.54 5.11
C ILE A 305 -19.32 20.14 6.50
N SER A 306 -18.87 19.30 7.44
CA SER A 306 -18.56 19.72 8.82
C SER A 306 -17.34 20.63 8.88
N PRO A 307 -17.32 21.65 9.75
CA PRO A 307 -16.09 22.36 10.11
C PRO A 307 -14.96 21.45 10.60
N SER A 308 -15.28 20.29 11.19
CA SER A 308 -14.27 19.30 11.58
C SER A 308 -13.58 18.62 10.39
N THR A 309 -14.31 18.42 9.28
CA THR A 309 -13.72 17.98 7.99
C THR A 309 -12.80 19.05 7.39
N GLN A 310 -13.10 20.33 7.66
CA GLN A 310 -12.34 21.48 7.16
C GLN A 310 -11.04 21.76 7.95
N ASN A 311 -10.71 20.94 8.92
CA ASN A 311 -9.52 21.11 9.75
C ASN A 311 -8.60 19.88 9.62
N VAL A 312 -7.39 20.08 9.12
CA VAL A 312 -6.41 19.02 8.90
C VAL A 312 -6.09 18.21 10.17
N GLY A 313 -6.12 18.85 11.35
CA GLY A 313 -5.83 18.20 12.62
C GLY A 313 -6.97 17.32 13.17
N THR A 314 -8.17 17.38 12.59
CA THR A 314 -9.35 16.66 13.07
C THR A 314 -10.12 15.91 11.98
N SER A 315 -9.80 16.13 10.70
CA SER A 315 -10.57 15.59 9.57
C SER A 315 -10.62 14.06 9.57
N ASN A 316 -9.51 13.38 9.77
CA ASN A 316 -9.44 11.92 9.76
C ASN A 316 -10.13 11.29 10.97
N ASP A 317 -9.97 11.88 12.17
CA ASP A 317 -10.64 11.41 13.37
C ASP A 317 -12.16 11.62 13.24
N TYR A 318 -12.58 12.75 12.67
CA TYR A 318 -13.98 13.05 12.42
C TYR A 318 -14.58 12.09 11.38
N LEU A 319 -13.91 11.85 10.26
CA LEU A 319 -14.31 10.86 9.25
C LEU A 319 -14.50 9.48 9.89
N SER A 320 -13.50 9.00 10.62
CA SER A 320 -13.53 7.69 11.29
C SER A 320 -14.68 7.60 12.30
N ALA A 321 -14.91 8.65 13.10
CA ALA A 321 -15.99 8.68 14.06
C ALA A 321 -17.38 8.69 13.40
N CYS A 322 -17.55 9.45 12.31
CA CYS A 322 -18.81 9.47 11.56
C CYS A 322 -19.08 8.13 10.87
N GLN A 323 -18.07 7.53 10.29
CA GLN A 323 -18.17 6.21 9.68
C GLN A 323 -18.53 5.14 10.71
N ALA A 324 -17.87 5.12 11.88
CA ALA A 324 -18.13 4.17 12.95
C ALA A 324 -19.55 4.32 13.54
N SER A 325 -20.08 5.55 13.61
CA SER A 325 -21.43 5.84 14.11
C SER A 325 -22.51 5.87 13.04
N ALA A 326 -22.15 5.60 11.76
CA ALA A 326 -23.04 5.72 10.61
C ALA A 326 -23.69 7.12 10.46
N SER A 327 -23.01 8.17 10.93
CA SER A 327 -23.48 9.56 10.92
C SER A 327 -23.05 10.31 9.67
N TYR A 328 -23.45 9.82 8.49
CA TYR A 328 -23.18 10.40 7.17
C TYR A 328 -24.20 9.87 6.15
N LEU A 329 -24.31 10.51 5.00
CA LEU A 329 -25.00 9.97 3.82
C LEU A 329 -23.98 9.48 2.79
N PHE A 330 -23.02 10.35 2.45
CA PHE A 330 -21.91 10.05 1.56
C PHE A 330 -20.57 10.29 2.25
N GLY A 331 -19.67 9.33 2.13
CA GLY A 331 -18.28 9.42 2.53
C GLY A 331 -17.35 9.07 1.37
N THR A 332 -16.06 9.16 1.60
CA THR A 332 -15.02 8.69 0.68
C THR A 332 -14.29 7.48 1.25
N GLN A 333 -13.90 6.56 0.39
CA GLN A 333 -13.13 5.39 0.77
C GLN A 333 -12.17 4.97 -0.35
N SER A 334 -10.93 4.66 0.00
CA SER A 334 -10.08 3.86 -0.87
C SER A 334 -10.55 2.42 -0.81
N TYR A 335 -10.91 1.87 -1.95
CA TYR A 335 -11.50 0.54 -2.00
C TYR A 335 -10.44 -0.55 -1.85
N ALA A 336 -10.77 -1.55 -1.05
CA ALA A 336 -10.10 -2.85 -1.06
C ALA A 336 -11.16 -3.94 -1.21
N TYR A 337 -10.89 -4.95 -2.03
CA TYR A 337 -11.83 -6.04 -2.30
C TYR A 337 -12.30 -6.72 -1.00
N GLY A 338 -13.60 -6.91 -0.86
CA GLY A 338 -14.22 -7.52 0.32
C GLY A 338 -14.51 -6.56 1.49
N TYR A 339 -14.02 -5.33 1.47
CA TYR A 339 -14.24 -4.36 2.56
C TYR A 339 -15.71 -4.06 2.83
N GLU A 340 -16.54 -4.05 1.79
CA GLU A 340 -17.96 -3.71 1.91
C GLU A 340 -18.70 -4.66 2.87
N ALA A 341 -18.48 -5.96 2.74
CA ALA A 341 -19.12 -6.97 3.61
C ALA A 341 -18.70 -6.83 5.08
N THR A 342 -17.39 -6.70 5.31
CA THR A 342 -16.82 -6.49 6.65
C THR A 342 -17.34 -5.19 7.26
N THR A 343 -17.38 -4.10 6.48
CA THR A 343 -17.86 -2.79 6.94
C THR A 343 -19.34 -2.81 7.30
N ARG A 344 -20.18 -3.51 6.54
CA ARG A 344 -21.59 -3.72 6.88
C ARG A 344 -21.75 -4.39 8.24
N GLY A 345 -20.98 -5.44 8.50
CA GLY A 345 -20.99 -6.15 9.78
C GLY A 345 -20.59 -5.26 10.96
N VAL A 346 -19.53 -4.48 10.81
CA VAL A 346 -19.01 -3.60 11.86
C VAL A 346 -19.94 -2.43 12.13
N ARG A 347 -20.47 -1.77 11.10
CA ARG A 347 -21.32 -0.57 11.25
C ARG A 347 -22.79 -0.86 11.50
N GLY A 348 -23.24 -2.08 11.21
CA GLY A 348 -24.65 -2.48 11.40
C GLY A 348 -25.64 -1.77 10.47
N ILE A 349 -25.16 -1.24 9.33
CA ILE A 349 -25.96 -0.56 8.31
C ILE A 349 -25.67 -1.15 6.92
N ASP A 350 -26.56 -0.89 5.95
CA ASP A 350 -26.31 -1.21 4.55
C ASP A 350 -25.29 -0.22 3.96
N VAL A 351 -24.00 -0.56 4.07
CA VAL A 351 -22.92 0.18 3.42
C VAL A 351 -22.83 -0.26 1.96
N ARG A 352 -22.71 0.71 1.05
CA ARG A 352 -22.46 0.47 -0.38
C ARG A 352 -21.23 1.23 -0.82
N TYR A 353 -20.33 0.56 -1.52
CA TYR A 353 -19.20 1.20 -2.17
C TYR A 353 -19.48 1.39 -3.65
N VAL A 354 -19.63 2.65 -4.05
CA VAL A 354 -19.89 3.03 -5.44
C VAL A 354 -18.59 3.53 -6.06
N PRO A 355 -18.02 2.81 -7.06
CA PRO A 355 -16.78 3.23 -7.70
C PRO A 355 -16.88 4.63 -8.29
N ALA A 356 -15.84 5.44 -8.06
CA ALA A 356 -15.65 6.73 -8.73
C ALA A 356 -14.75 6.61 -9.96
N ASP A 357 -13.89 5.60 -9.98
CA ASP A 357 -12.96 5.28 -11.07
C ASP A 357 -12.86 3.77 -11.31
N ALA A 358 -12.22 3.35 -12.38
CA ALA A 358 -11.82 1.97 -12.59
C ALA A 358 -10.58 1.65 -11.73
N PRO A 359 -10.37 0.40 -11.29
CA PRO A 359 -9.16 0.04 -10.57
C PRO A 359 -7.93 0.22 -11.47
N TYR A 360 -6.89 0.85 -10.95
CA TYR A 360 -5.66 1.11 -11.67
C TYR A 360 -4.42 0.78 -10.82
N MET A 361 -3.29 0.54 -11.51
CA MET A 361 -1.98 0.35 -10.89
C MET A 361 -1.04 1.47 -11.31
N ASP A 362 -0.40 2.07 -10.33
CA ASP A 362 0.68 3.04 -10.47
C ASP A 362 1.89 2.64 -9.61
N ALA A 363 2.95 3.45 -9.58
CA ALA A 363 4.13 3.19 -8.76
C ALA A 363 3.81 3.02 -7.28
N THR A 364 2.72 3.63 -6.80
CA THR A 364 2.32 3.56 -5.39
C THR A 364 1.64 2.25 -5.03
N SER A 365 1.04 1.56 -6.00
CA SER A 365 0.27 0.33 -5.80
C SER A 365 1.10 -0.81 -5.23
N GLY A 366 2.35 -0.98 -5.69
CA GLY A 366 3.29 -1.97 -5.16
C GLY A 366 4.01 -1.51 -3.88
N GLN A 367 3.96 -0.22 -3.56
CA GLN A 367 4.66 0.37 -2.41
C GLN A 367 3.76 0.57 -1.18
N GLY A 368 2.49 0.16 -1.24
CA GLY A 368 1.54 0.35 -0.14
C GLY A 368 1.84 -0.47 1.13
N ALA A 369 2.62 -1.53 1.03
CA ALA A 369 3.22 -2.28 2.13
C ALA A 369 4.42 -3.06 1.62
N MET A 370 5.56 -2.90 2.25
CA MET A 370 6.82 -3.52 1.86
C MET A 370 7.61 -3.93 3.10
N MET A 371 8.53 -4.88 2.94
CA MET A 371 9.45 -5.29 3.98
C MET A 371 10.89 -5.05 3.49
N ALA A 372 11.58 -4.09 4.10
CA ALA A 372 12.95 -3.73 3.77
C ALA A 372 13.96 -4.38 4.74
N ILE A 373 15.09 -4.81 4.22
CA ILE A 373 16.20 -5.31 5.05
C ILE A 373 17.08 -4.11 5.41
N SER A 374 17.32 -3.94 6.71
CA SER A 374 18.16 -2.86 7.23
C SER A 374 19.60 -3.00 6.74
N ALA A 375 20.21 -1.88 6.32
CA ALA A 375 21.63 -1.83 5.98
C ALA A 375 22.55 -2.17 7.19
N THR A 376 22.03 -2.12 8.41
CA THR A 376 22.75 -2.52 9.64
C THR A 376 22.55 -3.99 10.00
N SER A 377 21.69 -4.73 9.28
CA SER A 377 21.48 -6.17 9.51
C SER A 377 22.78 -6.95 9.37
N LYS A 378 22.99 -7.88 10.29
CA LYS A 378 24.12 -8.82 10.25
C LYS A 378 23.76 -10.12 9.53
N ASN A 379 22.48 -10.29 9.17
CA ASN A 379 21.94 -11.52 8.61
C ASN A 379 21.06 -11.25 7.37
N PRO A 380 21.47 -10.39 6.42
CA PRO A 380 20.58 -9.96 5.32
C PRO A 380 20.14 -11.13 4.43
N GLU A 381 21.00 -12.14 4.23
CA GLU A 381 20.64 -13.33 3.45
C GLU A 381 19.54 -14.15 4.13
N ARG A 382 19.63 -14.31 5.47
CA ARG A 382 18.61 -15.03 6.23
C ARG A 382 17.31 -14.25 6.36
N ALA A 383 17.41 -12.93 6.47
CA ALA A 383 16.26 -12.04 6.40
C ALA A 383 15.52 -12.19 5.06
N LEU A 384 16.25 -12.25 3.94
CA LEU A 384 15.65 -12.46 2.62
C LEU A 384 15.06 -13.87 2.45
N MET A 385 15.71 -14.92 2.98
CA MET A 385 15.15 -16.28 3.02
C MET A 385 13.84 -16.35 3.82
N PHE A 386 13.77 -15.63 4.94
CA PHE A 386 12.52 -15.52 5.71
C PHE A 386 11.43 -14.83 4.89
N LEU A 387 11.73 -13.70 4.22
CA LEU A 387 10.78 -13.00 3.35
C LEU A 387 10.34 -13.88 2.16
N ASN A 388 11.22 -14.72 1.62
CA ASN A 388 10.85 -15.72 0.62
C ASN A 388 9.77 -16.68 1.16
N LEU A 389 10.01 -17.30 2.32
CA LEU A 389 9.04 -18.20 2.92
C LEU A 389 7.73 -17.50 3.30
N LEU A 390 7.79 -16.26 3.79
CA LEU A 390 6.59 -15.49 4.13
C LEU A 390 5.68 -15.22 2.92
N ASN A 391 6.23 -15.23 1.72
CA ASN A 391 5.48 -15.03 0.48
C ASN A 391 5.11 -16.32 -0.25
N THR A 392 5.72 -17.46 0.09
CA THR A 392 5.60 -18.70 -0.69
C THR A 392 5.14 -19.91 0.12
N ASP A 393 5.20 -19.84 1.45
CA ASP A 393 4.82 -20.92 2.34
C ASP A 393 3.51 -20.62 3.08
N PRO A 394 2.36 -21.25 2.68
CA PRO A 394 1.07 -21.00 3.31
C PRO A 394 1.04 -21.30 4.82
N ALA A 395 1.81 -22.27 5.29
CA ALA A 395 1.80 -22.63 6.70
C ALA A 395 2.47 -21.55 7.55
N LEU A 396 3.63 -21.02 7.10
CA LEU A 396 4.29 -19.90 7.78
C LEU A 396 3.41 -18.64 7.72
N MET A 397 2.86 -18.34 6.55
CA MET A 397 2.01 -17.16 6.37
C MET A 397 0.77 -17.21 7.27
N THR A 398 0.15 -18.38 7.41
CA THR A 398 -1.00 -18.60 8.30
C THR A 398 -0.61 -18.43 9.78
N LEU A 399 0.51 -19.02 10.22
CA LEU A 399 1.03 -18.81 11.57
C LEU A 399 1.30 -17.34 11.87
N MET A 400 1.94 -16.61 10.95
CA MET A 400 2.29 -15.20 11.13
C MET A 400 1.08 -14.27 11.12
N ASN A 401 -0.01 -14.61 10.42
CA ASN A 401 -1.19 -13.75 10.33
C ASN A 401 -2.36 -14.18 11.23
N TYR A 402 -2.61 -15.47 11.34
CA TYR A 402 -3.78 -15.98 12.04
C TYR A 402 -3.43 -16.69 13.37
N GLY A 403 -2.14 -16.95 13.59
CA GLY A 403 -1.68 -17.61 14.80
C GLY A 403 -1.84 -19.14 14.75
N VAL A 404 -2.17 -19.73 15.89
CA VAL A 404 -2.18 -21.18 16.11
C VAL A 404 -3.60 -21.74 16.04
N GLU A 405 -3.81 -22.78 15.22
CA GLU A 405 -5.09 -23.50 15.14
C GLU A 405 -5.49 -24.08 16.50
N GLY A 406 -6.77 -23.98 16.82
CA GLY A 406 -7.35 -24.35 18.12
C GLY A 406 -7.09 -23.34 19.24
N THR A 407 -6.25 -22.31 19.01
CA THR A 407 -5.97 -21.23 19.97
C THR A 407 -6.47 -19.89 19.47
N ASN A 408 -6.20 -19.54 18.23
CA ASN A 408 -6.55 -18.25 17.62
C ASN A 408 -7.67 -18.42 16.59
N TYR A 409 -7.73 -19.54 15.90
CA TYR A 409 -8.75 -19.88 14.91
C TYR A 409 -9.03 -21.39 14.89
N THR A 410 -10.09 -21.77 14.16
CA THR A 410 -10.43 -23.16 13.84
C THR A 410 -10.68 -23.29 12.34
N THR A 411 -10.29 -24.42 11.76
CA THR A 411 -10.55 -24.74 10.35
C THR A 411 -11.93 -25.38 10.22
N ASN A 412 -12.75 -24.85 9.31
CA ASN A 412 -14.08 -25.34 8.99
C ASN A 412 -14.02 -26.48 7.96
N SER A 413 -15.12 -27.23 7.81
CA SER A 413 -15.20 -28.39 6.90
C SER A 413 -15.05 -28.06 5.42
N ASP A 414 -15.24 -26.79 5.04
CA ASP A 414 -15.10 -26.26 3.68
C ASP A 414 -13.71 -25.65 3.40
N GLY A 415 -12.81 -25.70 4.39
CA GLY A 415 -11.46 -25.16 4.28
C GLY A 415 -11.33 -23.68 4.65
N THR A 416 -12.43 -23.00 4.97
CA THR A 416 -12.37 -21.65 5.55
C THR A 416 -11.94 -21.71 7.02
N ILE A 417 -11.58 -20.55 7.59
CA ILE A 417 -11.28 -20.47 9.02
C ILE A 417 -12.28 -19.57 9.74
N SER A 418 -12.47 -19.85 11.04
CA SER A 418 -13.22 -18.97 11.94
C SER A 418 -12.35 -18.60 13.14
N PHE A 419 -12.23 -17.32 13.43
CA PHE A 419 -11.50 -16.88 14.63
C PHE A 419 -12.26 -17.26 15.91
N VAL A 420 -11.53 -17.47 16.99
CA VAL A 420 -12.11 -17.89 18.27
C VAL A 420 -12.97 -16.80 18.93
N ASP A 421 -12.62 -15.54 18.68
CA ASP A 421 -13.32 -14.34 19.12
C ASP A 421 -12.89 -13.11 18.29
N ASP A 422 -13.49 -11.95 18.56
CA ASP A 422 -13.22 -10.69 17.84
C ASP A 422 -11.79 -10.14 18.04
N THR A 423 -11.05 -10.68 19.00
CA THR A 423 -9.64 -10.32 19.25
C THR A 423 -8.66 -11.37 18.71
N HIS A 424 -9.16 -12.41 18.03
CA HIS A 424 -8.39 -13.56 17.55
C HIS A 424 -7.53 -14.18 18.66
N GLY A 425 -8.10 -14.28 19.87
CA GLY A 425 -7.36 -14.74 21.05
C GLY A 425 -6.19 -13.82 21.46
N GLY A 426 -6.29 -12.53 21.14
CA GLY A 426 -5.27 -11.53 21.44
C GLY A 426 -4.11 -11.48 20.42
N TYR A 427 -4.24 -12.16 19.27
CA TYR A 427 -3.26 -12.13 18.19
C TYR A 427 -3.91 -11.69 16.87
N MET A 428 -3.90 -10.39 16.63
CA MET A 428 -4.51 -9.76 15.45
C MET A 428 -3.52 -8.79 14.79
N PRO A 429 -2.49 -9.30 14.10
CA PRO A 429 -1.59 -8.46 13.31
C PRO A 429 -2.32 -7.86 12.10
N TRP A 430 -1.77 -6.80 11.54
CA TRP A 430 -2.30 -6.25 10.29
C TRP A 430 -1.96 -7.18 9.11
N ARG A 431 -2.95 -7.93 8.64
CA ARG A 431 -2.81 -8.95 7.59
C ARG A 431 -2.11 -8.42 6.33
N ASN A 432 -2.47 -7.21 5.90
CA ASN A 432 -1.94 -6.61 4.68
C ASN A 432 -0.54 -5.99 4.84
N GLY A 433 0.03 -6.00 6.03
CA GLY A 433 1.35 -5.43 6.32
C GLY A 433 2.53 -6.33 5.97
N MET A 434 2.30 -7.59 5.59
CA MET A 434 3.39 -8.54 5.35
C MET A 434 3.03 -9.62 4.34
N GLY A 435 4.02 -10.08 3.59
CA GLY A 435 3.97 -11.31 2.81
C GLY A 435 2.89 -11.35 1.72
N ASN A 436 2.41 -12.54 1.45
CA ASN A 436 1.42 -12.82 0.41
C ASN A 436 0.08 -13.24 1.04
N VAL A 437 -0.89 -12.33 1.09
CA VAL A 437 -2.21 -12.64 1.68
C VAL A 437 -3.02 -13.65 0.86
N ARG A 438 -2.70 -13.83 -0.42
CA ARG A 438 -3.43 -14.72 -1.34
C ARG A 438 -3.19 -16.21 -1.08
N ILE A 439 -2.20 -16.55 -0.23
CA ILE A 439 -1.93 -17.94 0.17
C ILE A 439 -2.52 -18.27 1.55
N LEU A 440 -3.22 -17.33 2.18
CA LEU A 440 -3.94 -17.57 3.43
C LEU A 440 -5.23 -18.34 3.17
N PRO A 441 -5.68 -19.21 4.10
CA PRO A 441 -7.05 -19.72 4.04
C PRO A 441 -8.04 -18.54 4.18
N PRO A 442 -9.13 -18.51 3.39
CA PRO A 442 -10.15 -17.47 3.56
C PRO A 442 -10.90 -17.66 4.89
N THR A 443 -11.44 -16.57 5.44
CA THR A 443 -12.32 -16.66 6.60
C THR A 443 -13.73 -17.14 6.18
N ALA A 444 -14.52 -17.62 7.15
CA ALA A 444 -15.89 -18.04 6.89
C ALA A 444 -16.76 -16.90 6.31
N ASP A 445 -16.51 -15.66 6.72
CA ASP A 445 -17.22 -14.49 6.21
C ASP A 445 -16.78 -14.10 4.78
N GLU A 446 -15.55 -14.37 4.41
CA GLU A 446 -15.02 -14.16 3.07
C GLU A 446 -15.52 -15.24 2.08
N GLY A 447 -15.66 -16.48 2.55
CA GLY A 447 -16.08 -17.63 1.75
C GLY A 447 -14.96 -18.23 0.88
N VAL A 448 -15.23 -19.43 0.35
CA VAL A 448 -14.23 -20.27 -0.32
C VAL A 448 -13.67 -19.71 -1.63
N THR A 449 -14.37 -18.80 -2.30
CA THR A 449 -13.93 -18.19 -3.57
C THR A 449 -13.20 -16.87 -3.40
N TYR A 450 -13.07 -16.38 -2.16
CA TYR A 450 -12.59 -15.03 -1.88
C TYR A 450 -11.28 -14.69 -2.61
N TRP A 451 -10.27 -15.55 -2.53
CA TRP A 451 -8.98 -15.27 -3.14
C TRP A 451 -8.96 -15.37 -4.66
N ASP A 452 -9.86 -16.18 -5.25
CA ASP A 452 -10.05 -16.23 -6.70
C ASP A 452 -10.69 -14.94 -7.20
N ASP A 453 -11.74 -14.48 -6.53
CA ASP A 453 -12.46 -13.24 -6.83
C ASP A 453 -11.58 -12.00 -6.57
N PHE A 454 -10.82 -12.00 -5.47
CA PHE A 454 -9.81 -11.00 -5.15
C PHE A 454 -8.77 -10.90 -6.27
N SER A 455 -8.22 -12.03 -6.69
CA SER A 455 -7.22 -12.07 -7.74
C SER A 455 -7.79 -11.61 -9.08
N ALA A 456 -9.02 -12.00 -9.41
CA ALA A 456 -9.71 -11.56 -10.62
C ALA A 456 -9.90 -10.04 -10.63
N TYR A 457 -10.31 -9.46 -9.50
CA TYR A 457 -10.47 -8.01 -9.34
C TYR A 457 -9.14 -7.26 -9.54
N TYR A 458 -8.08 -7.63 -8.82
CA TYR A 458 -6.79 -6.93 -8.94
C TYR A 458 -6.08 -7.17 -10.27
N ASN A 459 -6.31 -8.31 -10.91
CA ASN A 459 -5.79 -8.58 -12.25
C ASN A 459 -6.57 -7.83 -13.35
N SER A 460 -7.76 -7.29 -13.07
CA SER A 460 -8.49 -6.40 -13.97
C SER A 460 -8.00 -4.96 -13.94
N ALA A 461 -7.18 -4.60 -12.96
CA ALA A 461 -6.66 -3.25 -12.82
C ALA A 461 -5.75 -2.89 -13.99
N GLU A 462 -5.97 -1.70 -14.54
CA GLU A 462 -5.15 -1.19 -15.63
C GLU A 462 -3.81 -0.67 -15.10
N ALA A 463 -2.72 -1.11 -15.72
CA ALA A 463 -1.41 -0.51 -15.49
C ALA A 463 -1.37 0.84 -16.20
N LEU A 464 -1.19 1.92 -15.46
CA LEU A 464 -1.02 3.24 -16.05
C LEU A 464 0.29 3.30 -16.84
N PRO A 465 0.34 3.98 -18.00
CA PRO A 465 1.54 4.02 -18.86
C PRO A 465 2.79 4.58 -18.17
N TYR A 466 2.60 5.31 -17.09
CA TYR A 466 3.64 5.90 -16.23
C TYR A 466 3.66 5.23 -14.83
N GLY A 467 3.00 4.09 -14.69
CA GLY A 467 2.78 3.44 -13.38
C GLY A 467 4.05 3.18 -12.59
N GLY A 468 5.18 2.97 -13.25
CA GLY A 468 6.49 2.84 -12.59
C GLY A 468 7.29 4.16 -12.50
N PHE A 469 6.74 5.30 -12.93
CA PHE A 469 7.45 6.58 -12.85
C PHE A 469 7.47 7.11 -11.41
N ILE A 470 8.68 7.38 -10.91
CA ILE A 470 8.90 8.04 -9.62
C ILE A 470 9.72 9.30 -9.88
N PHE A 471 9.15 10.45 -9.49
CA PHE A 471 9.84 11.71 -9.62
C PHE A 471 10.94 11.87 -8.55
N ASP A 472 12.18 12.04 -8.97
CA ASP A 472 13.29 12.43 -8.10
C ASP A 472 13.36 13.97 -8.02
N ASN A 473 12.95 14.53 -6.89
CA ASN A 473 12.96 15.98 -6.68
C ASN A 473 14.31 16.54 -6.24
N SER A 474 15.35 15.73 -6.11
CA SER A 474 16.68 16.17 -5.66
C SER A 474 17.25 17.35 -6.47
N PRO A 475 17.09 17.41 -7.83
CA PRO A 475 17.56 18.57 -8.60
C PRO A 475 16.85 19.89 -8.30
N VAL A 476 15.62 19.82 -7.75
CA VAL A 476 14.74 20.96 -7.42
C VAL A 476 14.29 20.93 -5.97
N SER A 477 15.14 20.42 -5.09
CA SER A 477 14.82 20.21 -3.67
C SER A 477 14.52 21.51 -2.90
N THR A 478 15.14 22.61 -3.31
CA THR A 478 14.88 23.95 -2.72
C THR A 478 13.47 24.42 -3.05
N GLU A 479 13.09 24.31 -4.33
CA GLU A 479 11.74 24.61 -4.83
C GLU A 479 10.73 23.67 -4.19
N GLY A 480 11.02 22.37 -4.13
CA GLY A 480 10.17 21.37 -3.49
C GLY A 480 9.86 21.69 -2.04
N ALA A 481 10.89 22.06 -1.24
CA ALA A 481 10.69 22.45 0.15
C ALA A 481 9.86 23.74 0.30
N ALA A 482 10.09 24.74 -0.58
CA ALA A 482 9.31 25.96 -0.59
C ALA A 482 7.85 25.71 -0.96
N LEU A 483 7.62 24.88 -1.98
CA LEU A 483 6.30 24.46 -2.44
C LEU A 483 5.53 23.67 -1.39
N ALA A 484 6.20 22.77 -0.66
CA ALA A 484 5.57 22.02 0.43
C ALA A 484 5.03 22.93 1.54
N ASN A 485 5.74 24.02 1.87
CA ASN A 485 5.25 25.01 2.82
C ASN A 485 4.02 25.76 2.30
N VAL A 486 4.04 26.15 1.03
CA VAL A 486 2.89 26.83 0.40
C VAL A 486 1.68 25.86 0.32
N TYR A 487 1.91 24.61 -0.02
CA TYR A 487 0.88 23.56 0.00
C TYR A 487 0.24 23.44 1.39
N ALA A 488 1.05 23.31 2.42
CA ALA A 488 0.56 23.13 3.80
C ALA A 488 -0.28 24.33 4.29
N GLU A 489 -0.01 25.52 3.78
CA GLU A 489 -0.76 26.73 4.16
C GLU A 489 -2.12 26.83 3.47
N TYR A 490 -2.22 26.43 2.18
CA TYR A 490 -3.37 26.75 1.33
C TYR A 490 -4.20 25.55 0.88
N ALA A 491 -3.54 24.45 0.48
CA ALA A 491 -4.19 23.42 -0.32
C ALA A 491 -5.34 22.71 0.41
N PHE A 492 -5.13 22.31 1.66
CA PHE A 492 -6.16 21.63 2.44
C PHE A 492 -7.40 22.49 2.65
N ASN A 493 -7.22 23.77 2.92
CA ASN A 493 -8.32 24.71 3.14
C ASN A 493 -9.18 24.91 1.88
N LEU A 494 -8.55 24.89 0.69
CA LEU A 494 -9.26 24.92 -0.59
C LEU A 494 -9.98 23.59 -0.86
N MET A 495 -9.30 22.45 -0.64
CA MET A 495 -9.86 21.13 -0.89
C MET A 495 -11.03 20.79 0.05
N SER A 496 -11.01 21.30 1.27
CA SER A 496 -12.07 21.04 2.26
C SER A 496 -13.25 22.03 2.20
N GLY A 497 -13.19 23.06 1.33
CA GLY A 497 -14.20 24.12 1.25
C GLY A 497 -14.20 25.08 2.44
N ALA A 498 -13.08 25.14 3.20
CA ALA A 498 -12.97 26.03 4.37
C ALA A 498 -12.83 27.51 3.99
N VAL A 499 -12.32 27.80 2.80
CA VAL A 499 -12.03 29.16 2.32
C VAL A 499 -12.66 29.44 0.96
N ASN A 500 -12.95 30.72 0.71
CA ASN A 500 -13.50 31.14 -0.59
C ASN A 500 -12.43 31.03 -1.70
N PRO A 501 -12.62 30.13 -2.69
CA PRO A 501 -11.65 29.91 -3.75
C PRO A 501 -11.45 31.14 -4.67
N ASP A 502 -12.45 31.97 -4.87
CA ASP A 502 -12.32 33.20 -5.71
C ASP A 502 -11.23 34.13 -5.19
N THR A 503 -10.98 34.12 -3.88
CA THR A 503 -9.98 35.01 -3.26
C THR A 503 -8.68 34.27 -2.94
N VAL A 504 -8.76 33.01 -2.47
CA VAL A 504 -7.61 32.27 -1.93
C VAL A 504 -6.85 31.52 -3.04
N LEU A 505 -7.53 30.98 -4.05
CA LEU A 505 -6.86 30.24 -5.13
C LEU A 505 -5.89 31.13 -5.94
N PRO A 506 -6.23 32.38 -6.36
CA PRO A 506 -5.27 33.24 -7.03
C PRO A 506 -4.04 33.58 -6.16
N GLU A 507 -4.21 33.76 -4.85
CA GLU A 507 -3.10 33.99 -3.92
C GLU A 507 -2.21 32.76 -3.81
N PHE A 508 -2.82 31.56 -3.65
CA PHE A 508 -2.12 30.28 -3.60
C PHE A 508 -1.26 30.06 -4.86
N LEU A 509 -1.84 30.25 -6.05
CA LEU A 509 -1.12 30.09 -7.32
C LEU A 509 0.06 31.07 -7.42
N SER A 510 -0.14 32.33 -7.05
CA SER A 510 0.94 33.32 -7.04
C SER A 510 2.09 32.97 -6.06
N LYS A 511 1.74 32.36 -4.93
CA LYS A 511 2.74 31.83 -3.98
C LYS A 511 3.49 30.63 -4.54
N MET A 512 2.80 29.72 -5.24
CA MET A 512 3.43 28.58 -5.91
C MET A 512 4.39 29.04 -7.02
N GLU A 513 3.99 30.04 -7.83
CA GLU A 513 4.87 30.67 -8.83
C GLU A 513 6.14 31.22 -8.17
N SER A 514 5.97 31.98 -7.08
CA SER A 514 7.09 32.56 -6.32
C SER A 514 7.98 31.48 -5.67
N ALA A 515 7.44 30.31 -5.34
CA ALA A 515 8.15 29.18 -4.76
C ALA A 515 8.83 28.29 -5.84
N GLY A 516 8.61 28.56 -7.15
CA GLY A 516 9.31 27.89 -8.24
C GLY A 516 8.57 26.71 -8.86
N ILE A 517 7.22 26.69 -8.84
CA ILE A 517 6.41 25.60 -9.41
C ILE A 517 6.76 25.31 -10.88
N ASP A 518 7.07 26.35 -11.67
CA ASP A 518 7.41 26.15 -13.09
C ASP A 518 8.69 25.35 -13.28
N ALA A 519 9.72 25.62 -12.47
CA ALA A 519 10.97 24.85 -12.49
C ALA A 519 10.75 23.41 -12.01
N PHE A 520 9.91 23.24 -11.00
CA PHE A 520 9.54 21.94 -10.46
C PHE A 520 8.79 21.08 -11.49
N VAL A 521 7.79 21.65 -12.17
CA VAL A 521 7.04 20.99 -13.26
C VAL A 521 7.94 20.67 -14.45
N ALA A 522 8.85 21.59 -14.82
CA ALA A 522 9.77 21.36 -15.93
C ALA A 522 10.73 20.19 -15.67
N GLU A 523 11.27 20.10 -14.46
CA GLU A 523 12.15 18.99 -14.06
C GLU A 523 11.39 17.66 -14.05
N ALA A 524 10.18 17.63 -13.46
CA ALA A 524 9.35 16.45 -13.43
C ALA A 524 9.00 15.95 -14.86
N ASN A 525 8.68 16.85 -15.77
CA ASN A 525 8.46 16.51 -17.18
C ASN A 525 9.71 16.03 -17.89
N SER A 526 10.89 16.58 -17.58
CA SER A 526 12.17 16.10 -18.13
C SER A 526 12.41 14.65 -17.76
N GLN A 527 12.19 14.30 -16.48
CA GLN A 527 12.36 12.93 -15.98
C GLN A 527 11.29 11.99 -16.55
N LEU A 528 10.02 12.42 -16.61
CA LEU A 528 8.94 11.62 -17.21
C LEU A 528 9.24 11.30 -18.69
N ASN A 529 9.69 12.30 -19.47
CA ASN A 529 10.05 12.07 -20.87
C ASN A 529 11.21 11.09 -21.01
N ALA A 530 12.22 11.18 -20.15
CA ALA A 530 13.32 10.22 -20.12
C ALA A 530 12.83 8.79 -19.78
N TYR A 531 11.93 8.66 -18.80
CA TYR A 531 11.29 7.40 -18.43
C TYR A 531 10.50 6.79 -19.61
N LEU A 532 9.74 7.61 -20.34
CA LEU A 532 8.95 7.19 -21.49
C LEU A 532 9.78 7.01 -22.78
N GLY A 533 11.10 7.26 -22.75
CA GLY A 533 11.97 7.14 -23.91
C GLY A 533 11.72 8.22 -24.99
N LYS A 534 11.27 9.39 -24.61
CA LYS A 534 10.93 10.53 -25.49
C LYS A 534 11.99 11.61 -25.48
#